data_fc45cc2495d41df659231e12faea0b90
#
_entry.id   fc45cc2495d41df659231e12faea0b90
#
_cell.length_a   1.000
_cell.length_b   1.000
_cell.length_c   1.000
_cell.angle_alpha   90.00
_cell.angle_beta   90.00
_cell.angle_gamma   90.00
#
_symmetry.space_group_name_H-M   'P 1'
#
loop_
_entity.id
_entity.type
_entity.pdbx_description
1 polymer ?
#
loop_
_entity_poly.entity_id
_entity_poly.type
_entity_poly.pdbx_seq_one_letter_code
_entity_poly.pdbx_strand_id
1 'polypeptide(L)'
;RSIEWYWVYACIGLVYVAIFILTFGCEFPALGKHAPKTDAPVEKEKWGIGVLFLSVAALCYILGQLGFISWVPEYAKGLGMSLNDAGTLVSNFWMSYMVGMWAFSFILRFFDLQRILTVLAGLAAILMYVFNTGTPAHMAWSILALGFFSSAIYTTIITLGSQQTKVPSPKLVNFVLTCGTIGTMLTFVVTGPIVEHSGPQAALL
;
A
#
# COMPACT_ATOMS: atom_id res chain seq x y z
N ARG A 1 2.42 27.14 18.47
CA ARG A 1 3.86 26.81 18.31
C ARG A 1 3.95 25.96 17.03
N SER A 2 4.29 26.60 15.95
CA SER A 2 4.65 25.90 14.71
C SER A 2 5.93 25.12 15.01
N ILE A 3 5.84 23.80 15.11
CA ILE A 3 7.01 22.94 15.01
C ILE A 3 7.57 23.26 13.63
N GLU A 4 8.74 23.86 13.60
CA GLU A 4 9.37 24.26 12.36
C GLU A 4 9.59 22.98 11.54
N TRP A 5 8.94 22.87 10.41
CA TRP A 5 8.84 21.68 9.56
C TRP A 5 10.21 21.06 9.21
N TYR A 6 11.28 21.84 9.21
CA TYR A 6 12.63 21.35 8.95
C TYR A 6 13.16 20.39 10.02
N TRP A 7 12.68 20.46 11.28
CA TRP A 7 13.07 19.49 12.31
C TRP A 7 12.59 18.08 12.00
N VAL A 8 11.42 17.94 11.35
CA VAL A 8 10.91 16.64 10.91
C VAL A 8 11.86 16.02 9.88
N TYR A 9 12.29 16.81 8.90
CA TYR A 9 13.24 16.34 7.89
C TYR A 9 14.64 16.08 8.49
N ALA A 10 15.07 16.87 9.45
CA ALA A 10 16.32 16.63 10.16
C ALA A 10 16.29 15.29 10.93
N CYS A 11 15.20 14.97 11.63
CA CYS A 11 15.02 13.70 12.30
C CYS A 11 15.04 12.52 11.31
N ILE A 12 14.33 12.64 10.20
CA ILE A 12 14.33 11.63 9.14
C ILE A 12 15.75 11.44 8.58
N GLY A 13 16.45 12.54 8.29
CA GLY A 13 17.83 12.50 7.82
C GLY A 13 18.76 11.80 8.82
N LEU A 14 18.60 12.07 10.10
CA LEU A 14 19.38 11.45 11.16
C LEU A 14 19.15 9.93 11.24
N VAL A 15 17.91 9.49 11.05
CA VAL A 15 17.58 8.05 10.97
C VAL A 15 18.28 7.39 9.78
N TYR A 16 18.28 8.03 8.58
CA TYR A 16 19.00 7.50 7.42
C TYR A 16 20.50 7.43 7.64
N VAL A 17 21.10 8.44 8.27
CA VAL A 17 22.52 8.44 8.65
C VAL A 17 22.81 7.30 9.63
N ALA A 18 21.96 7.08 10.63
CA ALA A 18 22.11 5.98 11.57
C ALA A 18 22.04 4.61 10.87
N ILE A 19 21.09 4.41 9.96
CA ILE A 19 20.98 3.19 9.16
C ILE A 19 22.25 2.99 8.30
N PHE A 20 22.73 4.06 7.66
CA PHE A 20 23.95 4.04 6.86
C PHE A 20 25.17 3.58 7.69
N ILE A 21 25.37 4.18 8.88
CA ILE A 21 26.46 3.81 9.80
C ILE A 21 26.32 2.35 10.24
N LEU A 22 25.13 1.89 10.62
CA LEU A 22 24.86 0.50 11.00
C LEU A 22 25.18 -0.46 9.85
N THR A 23 24.89 -0.08 8.60
CA THR A 23 25.18 -0.91 7.42
C THR A 23 26.68 -1.14 7.24
N PHE A 24 27.54 -0.16 7.57
CA PHE A 24 28.99 -0.32 7.53
C PHE A 24 29.53 -1.19 8.66
N GLY A 25 28.86 -1.21 9.81
CA GLY A 25 29.25 -2.02 10.96
C GLY A 25 28.77 -3.47 10.92
N CYS A 26 27.85 -3.82 10.01
CA CYS A 26 27.29 -5.15 9.88
C CYS A 26 27.98 -5.91 8.74
N GLU A 27 28.62 -7.03 9.05
CA GLU A 27 29.04 -7.99 8.03
C GLU A 27 27.81 -8.72 7.48
N PHE A 28 27.35 -8.32 6.29
CA PHE A 28 26.30 -9.07 5.60
C PHE A 28 26.83 -10.41 5.12
N PRO A 29 26.13 -11.54 5.41
CA PRO A 29 26.52 -12.83 4.86
C PRO A 29 26.58 -12.71 3.34
N ALA A 30 27.69 -13.15 2.76
CA ALA A 30 27.90 -13.12 1.30
C ALA A 30 26.94 -14.11 0.62
N LEU A 31 25.71 -13.67 0.36
CA LEU A 31 24.61 -14.43 -0.24
C LEU A 31 24.89 -14.94 -1.68
N GLY A 32 26.09 -14.79 -2.19
CA GLY A 32 26.44 -15.22 -3.54
C GLY A 32 27.55 -16.27 -3.65
N LYS A 33 28.31 -16.52 -2.57
CA LYS A 33 29.49 -17.41 -2.67
C LYS A 33 29.21 -18.87 -2.27
N HIS A 34 28.07 -19.17 -1.68
CA HIS A 34 27.70 -20.50 -1.20
C HIS A 34 26.33 -20.99 -1.67
N ALA A 35 25.73 -20.37 -2.67
CA ALA A 35 24.69 -21.07 -3.39
C ALA A 35 25.34 -22.31 -4.02
N PRO A 36 24.97 -23.54 -3.64
CA PRO A 36 25.45 -24.72 -4.34
C PRO A 36 25.12 -24.46 -5.82
N LYS A 37 26.15 -24.55 -6.67
CA LYS A 37 25.94 -24.65 -8.12
C LYS A 37 25.21 -25.96 -8.33
N THR A 38 23.90 -25.93 -8.19
CA THR A 38 23.06 -27.03 -8.61
C THR A 38 23.10 -26.94 -10.13
N ASP A 39 23.89 -27.83 -10.75
CA ASP A 39 23.91 -28.07 -12.19
C ASP A 39 22.58 -28.69 -12.68
N ALA A 40 21.55 -28.63 -11.86
CA ALA A 40 20.20 -28.94 -12.27
C ALA A 40 19.76 -27.90 -13.31
N PRO A 41 19.25 -28.33 -14.47
CA PRO A 41 18.72 -27.43 -15.48
C PRO A 41 17.72 -26.51 -14.80
N VAL A 42 17.93 -25.18 -14.92
CA VAL A 42 17.01 -24.17 -14.41
C VAL A 42 15.70 -24.39 -15.15
N GLU A 43 14.81 -25.18 -14.54
CA GLU A 43 13.46 -25.33 -15.07
C GLU A 43 12.86 -23.94 -15.22
N LYS A 44 12.52 -23.56 -16.44
CA LYS A 44 11.90 -22.26 -16.71
C LYS A 44 10.62 -22.22 -15.90
N GLU A 45 10.60 -21.39 -14.86
CA GLU A 45 9.41 -21.17 -14.04
C GLU A 45 8.26 -20.77 -14.96
N LYS A 46 7.29 -21.66 -15.12
CA LYS A 46 6.06 -21.36 -15.85
C LYS A 46 5.15 -20.60 -14.90
N TRP A 47 5.11 -19.28 -15.08
CA TRP A 47 4.19 -18.45 -14.35
C TRP A 47 2.76 -18.67 -14.86
N GLY A 48 1.87 -19.08 -13.94
CA GLY A 48 0.47 -19.26 -14.26
C GLY A 48 -0.26 -17.91 -14.44
N ILE A 49 -1.46 -17.96 -15.01
CA ILE A 49 -2.31 -16.79 -15.20
C ILE A 49 -2.63 -16.06 -13.87
N GLY A 50 -2.60 -16.78 -12.74
CA GLY A 50 -2.79 -16.20 -11.40
C GLY A 50 -1.76 -15.13 -11.05
N VAL A 51 -0.51 -15.26 -11.50
CA VAL A 51 0.53 -14.23 -11.30
C VAL A 51 0.14 -12.94 -12.01
N LEU A 52 -0.36 -13.03 -13.24
CA LEU A 52 -0.79 -11.86 -14.00
C LEU A 52 -1.95 -11.14 -13.29
N PHE A 53 -2.98 -11.88 -12.85
CA PHE A 53 -4.11 -11.29 -12.12
C PHE A 53 -3.66 -10.61 -10.82
N LEU A 54 -2.79 -11.24 -10.03
CA LEU A 54 -2.28 -10.66 -8.79
C LEU A 54 -1.40 -9.44 -9.04
N SER A 55 -0.62 -9.43 -10.12
CA SER A 55 0.19 -8.28 -10.52
C SER A 55 -0.67 -7.07 -10.93
N VAL A 56 -1.73 -7.32 -11.71
CA VAL A 56 -2.72 -6.29 -12.06
C VAL A 56 -3.46 -5.82 -10.80
N ALA A 57 -3.84 -6.73 -9.92
CA ALA A 57 -4.46 -6.37 -8.64
C ALA A 57 -3.55 -5.50 -7.76
N ALA A 58 -2.24 -5.80 -7.71
CA ALA A 58 -1.25 -4.98 -6.99
C ALA A 58 -1.17 -3.57 -7.59
N LEU A 59 -1.10 -3.46 -8.92
CA LEU A 59 -1.07 -2.19 -9.64
C LEU A 59 -2.32 -1.37 -9.34
N CYS A 60 -3.50 -1.95 -9.55
CA CYS A 60 -4.78 -1.27 -9.33
C CYS A 60 -4.97 -0.86 -7.87
N TYR A 61 -4.59 -1.74 -6.93
CA TYR A 61 -4.71 -1.44 -5.51
C TYR A 61 -3.85 -0.23 -5.10
N ILE A 62 -2.57 -0.21 -5.48
CA ILE A 62 -1.66 0.89 -5.13
C ILE A 62 -2.09 2.18 -5.82
N LEU A 63 -2.47 2.13 -7.10
CA LEU A 63 -2.99 3.27 -7.82
C LEU A 63 -4.22 3.85 -7.12
N GLY A 64 -5.19 3.02 -6.76
CA GLY A 64 -6.40 3.44 -6.08
C GLY A 64 -6.14 3.96 -4.67
N GLN A 65 -5.31 3.27 -3.86
CA GLN A 65 -4.98 3.70 -2.50
C GLN A 65 -4.27 5.04 -2.47
N LEU A 66 -3.23 5.22 -3.29
CA LEU A 66 -2.48 6.48 -3.34
C LEU A 66 -3.30 7.60 -4.00
N GLY A 67 -4.08 7.28 -5.03
CA GLY A 67 -5.03 8.22 -5.62
C GLY A 67 -6.01 8.72 -4.58
N PHE A 68 -6.67 7.80 -3.87
CA PHE A 68 -7.59 8.14 -2.80
C PHE A 68 -6.95 9.08 -1.77
N ILE A 69 -5.88 8.64 -1.12
CA ILE A 69 -5.29 9.42 -0.01
C ILE A 69 -4.70 10.76 -0.45
N SER A 70 -4.26 10.88 -1.70
CA SER A 70 -3.72 12.12 -2.24
C SER A 70 -4.81 13.18 -2.48
N TRP A 71 -6.01 12.77 -2.87
CA TRP A 71 -7.11 13.68 -3.17
C TRP A 71 -8.08 13.90 -2.01
N VAL A 72 -7.98 13.12 -0.93
CA VAL A 72 -8.80 13.30 0.29
C VAL A 72 -8.73 14.74 0.85
N PRO A 73 -7.56 15.40 0.98
CA PRO A 73 -7.51 16.75 1.52
C PRO A 73 -8.23 17.76 0.63
N GLU A 74 -8.09 17.63 -0.69
CA GLU A 74 -8.73 18.55 -1.64
C GLU A 74 -10.26 18.35 -1.64
N TYR A 75 -10.71 17.11 -1.61
CA TYR A 75 -12.13 16.77 -1.48
C TYR A 75 -12.74 17.30 -0.18
N ALA A 76 -12.07 17.08 0.96
CA ALA A 76 -12.51 17.55 2.28
C ALA A 76 -12.60 19.10 2.34
N LYS A 77 -11.64 19.81 1.74
CA LYS A 77 -11.69 21.28 1.59
C LYS A 77 -12.87 21.72 0.74
N GLY A 78 -13.18 21.01 -0.34
CA GLY A 78 -14.38 21.26 -1.16
C GLY A 78 -15.68 21.13 -0.40
N LEU A 79 -15.72 20.34 0.68
CA LEU A 79 -16.84 20.23 1.63
C LEU A 79 -16.83 21.27 2.75
N GLY A 80 -15.90 22.26 2.70
CA GLY A 80 -15.79 23.32 3.69
C GLY A 80 -15.01 22.96 4.95
N MET A 81 -14.29 21.83 4.97
CA MET A 81 -13.41 21.50 6.10
C MET A 81 -12.16 22.39 6.13
N SER A 82 -11.65 22.67 7.33
CA SER A 82 -10.39 23.38 7.48
C SER A 82 -9.21 22.55 6.92
N LEU A 83 -8.13 23.22 6.52
CA LEU A 83 -6.91 22.54 6.04
C LEU A 83 -6.34 21.59 7.10
N ASN A 84 -6.45 21.94 8.37
CA ASN A 84 -6.00 21.14 9.50
C ASN A 84 -6.83 19.86 9.64
N ASP A 85 -8.16 19.98 9.56
CA ASP A 85 -9.06 18.81 9.65
C ASP A 85 -8.88 17.88 8.46
N ALA A 86 -8.73 18.43 7.26
CA ALA A 86 -8.45 17.67 6.05
C ALA A 86 -7.11 16.89 6.15
N GLY A 87 -6.07 17.54 6.70
CA GLY A 87 -4.80 16.87 6.99
C GLY A 87 -4.91 15.78 8.07
N THR A 88 -5.79 16.00 9.07
CA THR A 88 -6.05 15.02 10.12
C THR A 88 -6.68 13.74 9.57
N LEU A 89 -7.53 13.83 8.54
CA LEU A 89 -8.08 12.63 7.87
C LEU A 89 -6.97 11.75 7.31
N VAL A 90 -5.98 12.34 6.64
CA VAL A 90 -4.83 11.59 6.08
C VAL A 90 -4.00 10.94 7.20
N SER A 91 -3.75 11.70 8.27
CA SER A 91 -3.02 11.17 9.44
C SER A 91 -3.76 10.00 10.08
N ASN A 92 -5.07 10.11 10.25
CA ASN A 92 -5.92 9.07 10.81
C ASN A 92 -5.93 7.80 9.94
N PHE A 93 -5.94 7.95 8.61
CA PHE A 93 -5.80 6.82 7.69
C PHE A 93 -4.49 6.07 7.94
N TRP A 94 -3.37 6.75 7.93
CA TRP A 94 -2.06 6.11 8.10
C TRP A 94 -1.87 5.52 9.50
N MET A 95 -2.39 6.18 10.55
CA MET A 95 -2.35 5.65 11.91
C MET A 95 -3.13 4.34 12.01
N SER A 96 -4.37 4.30 11.53
CA SER A 96 -5.17 3.09 11.55
C SER A 96 -4.62 2.00 10.62
N TYR A 97 -4.01 2.39 9.50
CA TYR A 97 -3.30 1.49 8.60
C TYR A 97 -2.14 0.78 9.30
N MET A 98 -1.32 1.51 10.08
CA MET A 98 -0.24 0.92 10.88
C MET A 98 -0.76 -0.07 11.92
N VAL A 99 -1.81 0.31 12.65
CA VAL A 99 -2.48 -0.57 13.62
C VAL A 99 -3.03 -1.82 12.93
N GLY A 100 -3.65 -1.64 11.77
CA GLY A 100 -4.16 -2.74 10.95
C GLY A 100 -3.06 -3.69 10.50
N MET A 101 -1.94 -3.19 10.00
CA MET A 101 -0.79 -4.02 9.60
C MET A 101 -0.31 -4.90 10.77
N TRP A 102 -0.20 -4.30 11.97
CA TRP A 102 0.18 -5.04 13.16
C TRP A 102 -0.86 -6.12 13.51
N ALA A 103 -2.14 -5.79 13.56
CA ALA A 103 -3.22 -6.72 13.88
C ALA A 103 -3.30 -7.88 12.85
N PHE A 104 -3.27 -7.56 11.55
CA PHE A 104 -3.33 -8.56 10.49
C PHE A 104 -2.07 -9.44 10.41
N SER A 105 -0.93 -9.02 10.95
CA SER A 105 0.24 -9.89 11.05
C SER A 105 -0.03 -11.15 11.89
N PHE A 106 -0.95 -11.06 12.85
CA PHE A 106 -1.41 -12.20 13.63
C PHE A 106 -2.61 -12.91 12.99
N ILE A 107 -3.59 -12.15 12.51
CA ILE A 107 -4.84 -12.69 11.95
C ILE A 107 -4.59 -13.55 10.71
N LEU A 108 -3.69 -13.15 9.82
CA LEU A 108 -3.39 -13.86 8.58
C LEU A 108 -2.82 -15.28 8.79
N ARG A 109 -2.38 -15.60 10.01
CA ARG A 109 -1.90 -16.96 10.35
C ARG A 109 -3.02 -17.98 10.51
N PHE A 110 -4.23 -17.53 10.80
CA PHE A 110 -5.37 -18.41 11.16
C PHE A 110 -6.38 -18.59 10.03
N PHE A 111 -6.29 -17.77 8.98
CA PHE A 111 -7.30 -17.73 7.94
C PHE A 111 -6.70 -17.94 6.56
N ASP A 112 -7.52 -18.41 5.64
CA ASP A 112 -7.16 -18.53 4.23
C ASP A 112 -6.96 -17.15 3.59
N LEU A 113 -5.77 -16.93 3.03
CA LEU A 113 -5.36 -15.67 2.45
C LEU A 113 -6.28 -15.19 1.33
N GLN A 114 -6.79 -16.11 0.51
CA GLN A 114 -7.67 -15.76 -0.60
C GLN A 114 -9.01 -15.22 -0.09
N ARG A 115 -9.57 -15.86 0.94
CA ARG A 115 -10.83 -15.41 1.55
C ARG A 115 -10.67 -14.07 2.23
N ILE A 116 -9.59 -13.90 2.98
CA ILE A 116 -9.29 -12.60 3.63
C ILE A 116 -9.15 -11.50 2.59
N LEU A 117 -8.38 -11.73 1.52
CA LEU A 117 -8.22 -10.73 0.45
C LEU A 117 -9.58 -10.31 -0.12
N THR A 118 -10.44 -11.26 -0.42
CA THR A 118 -11.77 -10.98 -0.96
C THR A 118 -12.64 -10.17 0.01
N VAL A 119 -12.64 -10.55 1.28
CA VAL A 119 -13.42 -9.84 2.32
C VAL A 119 -12.88 -8.43 2.53
N LEU A 120 -11.57 -8.28 2.67
CA LEU A 120 -10.95 -6.96 2.89
C LEU A 120 -11.11 -6.03 1.69
N ALA A 121 -10.98 -6.55 0.47
CA ALA A 121 -11.21 -5.75 -0.74
C ALA A 121 -12.68 -5.30 -0.84
N GLY A 122 -13.62 -6.17 -0.53
CA GLY A 122 -15.06 -5.84 -0.49
C GLY A 122 -15.38 -4.80 0.58
N LEU A 123 -14.83 -4.95 1.80
CA LEU A 123 -15.01 -3.97 2.88
C LEU A 123 -14.38 -2.63 2.53
N ALA A 124 -13.18 -2.63 1.95
CA ALA A 124 -12.52 -1.39 1.53
C ALA A 124 -13.35 -0.65 0.47
N ALA A 125 -13.91 -1.36 -0.52
CA ALA A 125 -14.77 -0.77 -1.55
C ALA A 125 -16.05 -0.15 -0.94
N ILE A 126 -16.70 -0.84 -0.02
CA ILE A 126 -17.89 -0.32 0.69
C ILE A 126 -17.52 0.91 1.51
N LEU A 127 -16.41 0.88 2.24
CA LEU A 127 -15.96 2.00 3.07
C LEU A 127 -15.55 3.22 2.23
N MET A 128 -14.93 3.01 1.05
CA MET A 128 -14.67 4.09 0.09
C MET A 128 -15.96 4.74 -0.38
N TYR A 129 -16.96 3.95 -0.72
CA TYR A 129 -18.26 4.47 -1.12
C TYR A 129 -18.93 5.27 0.02
N VAL A 130 -18.91 4.74 1.25
CA VAL A 130 -19.45 5.43 2.44
C VAL A 130 -18.69 6.73 2.72
N PHE A 131 -17.36 6.73 2.57
CA PHE A 131 -16.54 7.92 2.72
C PHE A 131 -16.94 9.02 1.73
N ASN A 132 -17.16 8.65 0.47
CA ASN A 132 -17.40 9.59 -0.62
C ASN A 132 -18.85 10.12 -0.67
N THR A 133 -19.82 9.38 -0.11
CA THR A 133 -21.24 9.77 -0.07
C THR A 133 -21.68 10.29 1.29
N GLY A 134 -20.82 10.18 2.31
CA GLY A 134 -21.14 10.50 3.70
C GLY A 134 -21.00 11.97 4.05
N THR A 135 -21.52 12.32 5.22
CA THR A 135 -21.29 13.61 5.86
C THR A 135 -19.86 13.67 6.46
N PRO A 136 -19.33 14.86 6.83
CA PRO A 136 -18.03 14.98 7.51
C PRO A 136 -17.87 14.07 8.74
N ALA A 137 -18.95 13.82 9.48
CA ALA A 137 -18.93 12.89 10.62
C ALA A 137 -18.71 11.42 10.17
N HIS A 138 -19.31 11.02 9.04
CA HIS A 138 -19.09 9.70 8.45
C HIS A 138 -17.66 9.55 7.88
N MET A 139 -17.10 10.62 7.33
CA MET A 139 -15.72 10.62 6.82
C MET A 139 -14.70 10.32 7.93
N ALA A 140 -14.89 10.87 9.12
CA ALA A 140 -13.96 10.71 10.22
C ALA A 140 -13.79 9.26 10.69
N TRP A 141 -14.89 8.48 10.77
CA TRP A 141 -14.80 7.07 11.18
C TRP A 141 -14.54 6.14 10.00
N SER A 142 -15.10 6.43 8.81
CA SER A 142 -14.91 5.58 7.64
C SER A 142 -13.46 5.58 7.16
N ILE A 143 -12.73 6.69 7.28
CA ILE A 143 -11.31 6.74 6.92
C ILE A 143 -10.45 5.92 7.87
N LEU A 144 -10.78 5.86 9.17
CA LEU A 144 -10.11 4.99 10.13
C LEU A 144 -10.37 3.51 9.80
N ALA A 145 -11.62 3.15 9.55
CA ALA A 145 -11.97 1.79 9.15
C ALA A 145 -11.32 1.42 7.82
N LEU A 146 -11.33 2.32 6.84
CA LEU A 146 -10.70 2.12 5.54
C LEU A 146 -9.19 1.89 5.68
N GLY A 147 -8.49 2.71 6.47
CA GLY A 147 -7.06 2.52 6.75
C GLY A 147 -6.79 1.14 7.37
N PHE A 148 -7.56 0.76 8.38
CA PHE A 148 -7.39 -0.53 9.06
C PHE A 148 -7.60 -1.72 8.11
N PHE A 149 -8.72 -1.80 7.40
CA PHE A 149 -9.04 -2.95 6.56
C PHE A 149 -8.22 -3.01 5.27
N SER A 150 -7.79 -1.87 4.72
CA SER A 150 -6.93 -1.85 3.53
C SER A 150 -5.48 -2.25 3.81
N SER A 151 -5.04 -2.20 5.07
CA SER A 151 -3.63 -2.41 5.46
C SER A 151 -3.06 -3.77 5.06
N ALA A 152 -3.86 -4.82 5.05
CA ALA A 152 -3.41 -6.17 4.73
C ALA A 152 -3.61 -6.57 3.26
N ILE A 153 -4.30 -5.76 2.44
CA ILE A 153 -4.63 -6.12 1.06
C ILE A 153 -3.35 -6.31 0.23
N TYR A 154 -2.46 -5.33 0.24
CA TYR A 154 -1.25 -5.37 -0.57
C TYR A 154 -0.30 -6.49 -0.16
N THR A 155 -0.07 -6.65 1.13
CA THR A 155 0.77 -7.74 1.66
C THR A 155 0.19 -9.11 1.35
N THR A 156 -1.13 -9.26 1.39
CA THR A 156 -1.81 -10.51 1.02
C THR A 156 -1.69 -10.81 -0.48
N ILE A 157 -1.80 -9.79 -1.35
CA ILE A 157 -1.57 -9.95 -2.80
C ILE A 157 -0.15 -10.44 -3.07
N ILE A 158 0.87 -9.83 -2.42
CA ILE A 158 2.28 -10.26 -2.59
C ILE A 158 2.47 -11.68 -2.09
N THR A 159 1.91 -12.03 -0.93
CA THR A 159 2.03 -13.37 -0.34
C THR A 159 1.38 -14.42 -1.24
N LEU A 160 0.16 -14.17 -1.73
CA LEU A 160 -0.51 -15.04 -2.70
C LEU A 160 0.29 -15.14 -4.00
N GLY A 161 0.86 -14.03 -4.47
CA GLY A 161 1.74 -14.00 -5.63
C GLY A 161 2.94 -14.93 -5.45
N SER A 162 3.61 -14.87 -4.30
CA SER A 162 4.77 -15.72 -4.00
C SER A 162 4.46 -17.21 -3.94
N GLN A 163 3.21 -17.57 -3.65
CA GLN A 163 2.72 -18.95 -3.54
C GLN A 163 2.23 -19.57 -4.87
N GLN A 164 2.26 -18.79 -5.97
CA GLN A 164 1.81 -19.29 -7.28
C GLN A 164 2.78 -20.30 -7.91
N THR A 165 3.97 -20.45 -7.36
CA THR A 165 4.98 -21.43 -7.79
C THR A 165 5.25 -22.42 -6.68
N LYS A 166 5.61 -23.67 -7.05
CA LYS A 166 5.92 -24.75 -6.08
C LYS A 166 7.08 -24.39 -5.14
N VAL A 167 8.00 -23.58 -5.59
CA VAL A 167 9.11 -23.04 -4.81
C VAL A 167 8.99 -21.50 -4.81
N PRO A 168 9.04 -20.85 -3.64
CA PRO A 168 8.99 -19.38 -3.57
C PRO A 168 10.07 -18.76 -4.45
N SER A 169 9.66 -17.97 -5.43
CA SER A 169 10.57 -17.32 -6.36
C SER A 169 10.72 -15.83 -6.03
N PRO A 170 11.95 -15.35 -5.68
CA PRO A 170 12.19 -13.93 -5.50
C PRO A 170 11.91 -13.10 -6.75
N LYS A 171 12.07 -13.68 -7.95
CA LYS A 171 11.76 -13.01 -9.22
C LYS A 171 10.27 -12.67 -9.34
N LEU A 172 9.42 -13.60 -8.91
CA LEU A 172 7.98 -13.44 -8.94
C LEU A 172 7.51 -12.38 -7.96
N VAL A 173 8.04 -12.40 -6.73
CA VAL A 173 7.76 -11.35 -5.72
C VAL A 173 8.17 -9.98 -6.25
N ASN A 174 9.38 -9.86 -6.80
CA ASN A 174 9.87 -8.62 -7.39
C ASN A 174 9.02 -8.15 -8.57
N PHE A 175 8.50 -9.06 -9.38
CA PHE A 175 7.61 -8.72 -10.49
C PHE A 175 6.29 -8.10 -9.97
N VAL A 176 5.64 -8.72 -8.99
CA VAL A 176 4.40 -8.19 -8.37
C VAL A 176 4.66 -6.84 -7.71
N LEU A 177 5.79 -6.69 -6.99
CA LEU A 177 6.20 -5.42 -6.38
C LEU A 177 6.42 -4.33 -7.44
N THR A 178 7.07 -4.67 -8.56
CA THR A 178 7.30 -3.74 -9.67
C THR A 178 5.97 -3.26 -10.26
N CYS A 179 4.99 -4.15 -10.44
CA CYS A 179 3.66 -3.77 -10.90
C CYS A 179 2.98 -2.80 -9.92
N GLY A 180 3.10 -3.02 -8.60
CA GLY A 180 2.63 -2.07 -7.59
C GLY A 180 3.33 -0.71 -7.71
N THR A 181 4.63 -0.68 -7.93
CA THR A 181 5.40 0.57 -8.14
C THR A 181 4.95 1.32 -9.39
N ILE A 182 4.64 0.59 -10.47
CA ILE A 182 4.05 1.20 -11.68
C ILE A 182 2.70 1.84 -11.33
N GLY A 183 1.88 1.21 -10.50
CA GLY A 183 0.64 1.79 -9.98
C GLY A 183 0.86 3.14 -9.27
N THR A 184 1.91 3.25 -8.46
CA THR A 184 2.32 4.52 -7.83
C THR A 184 2.62 5.61 -8.87
N MET A 185 3.42 5.28 -9.90
CA MET A 185 3.79 6.23 -10.95
C MET A 185 2.57 6.70 -11.77
N LEU A 186 1.63 5.80 -12.02
CA LEU A 186 0.42 6.09 -12.78
C LEU A 186 -0.63 6.88 -11.98
N THR A 187 -0.52 6.96 -10.66
CA THR A 187 -1.54 7.58 -9.81
C THR A 187 -1.95 8.96 -10.31
N PHE A 188 -1.02 9.88 -10.43
CA PHE A 188 -1.35 11.25 -10.84
C PHE A 188 -1.60 11.39 -12.36
N VAL A 189 -1.02 10.52 -13.15
CA VAL A 189 -1.27 10.47 -14.60
C VAL A 189 -2.72 10.08 -14.90
N VAL A 190 -3.27 9.18 -14.10
CA VAL A 190 -4.66 8.71 -14.26
C VAL A 190 -5.63 9.63 -13.53
N THR A 191 -5.36 9.95 -12.25
CA THR A 191 -6.30 10.70 -11.42
C THR A 191 -6.29 12.21 -11.68
N GLY A 192 -5.16 12.78 -12.11
CA GLY A 192 -5.04 14.22 -12.39
C GLY A 192 -6.07 14.72 -13.40
N PRO A 193 -6.14 14.16 -14.62
CA PRO A 193 -7.15 14.55 -15.60
C PRO A 193 -8.60 14.35 -15.12
N ILE A 194 -8.86 13.32 -14.30
CA ILE A 194 -10.19 13.09 -13.73
C ILE A 194 -10.57 14.24 -12.79
N VAL A 195 -9.63 14.66 -11.94
CA VAL A 195 -9.84 15.76 -11.01
C VAL A 195 -10.04 17.09 -11.74
N GLU A 196 -9.26 17.36 -12.79
CA GLU A 196 -9.40 18.57 -13.60
C GLU A 196 -10.75 18.69 -14.29
N HIS A 197 -11.28 17.59 -14.80
CA HIS A 197 -12.54 17.59 -15.56
C HIS A 197 -13.79 17.38 -14.71
N SER A 198 -13.70 16.57 -13.65
CA SER A 198 -14.87 16.11 -12.89
C SER A 198 -14.78 16.38 -11.38
N GLY A 199 -13.70 17.04 -10.94
CA GLY A 199 -13.45 17.36 -9.54
C GLY A 199 -12.87 16.20 -8.73
N PRO A 200 -12.39 16.48 -7.50
CA PRO A 200 -11.71 15.49 -6.65
C PRO A 200 -12.63 14.33 -6.23
N GLN A 201 -13.93 14.55 -6.10
CA GLN A 201 -14.90 13.50 -5.75
C GLN A 201 -14.91 12.37 -6.78
N ALA A 202 -14.81 12.68 -8.07
CA ALA A 202 -14.80 11.67 -9.13
C ALA A 202 -13.52 10.82 -9.16
N ALA A 203 -12.42 11.34 -8.64
CA ALA A 203 -11.16 10.60 -8.52
C ALA A 203 -11.11 9.68 -7.28
N LEU A 204 -12.07 9.86 -6.34
CA LEU A 204 -12.21 9.02 -5.15
C LEU A 204 -13.14 7.81 -5.36
N LEU A 205 -13.86 7.77 -6.47
CA LEU A 205 -14.77 6.67 -6.88
C LEU A 205 -14.10 5.78 -7.92
#